data_938e6073f542d2c930d6958e97ee4ba9
#
_entry.id   938e6073f542d2c930d6958e97ee4ba9
#
_cell.length_a   1.000
_cell.length_b   1.000
_cell.length_c   1.000
_cell.angle_alpha   90.00
_cell.angle_beta   90.00
_cell.angle_gamma   90.00
#
_symmetry.space_group_name_H-M   'P 1'
#
loop_
_entity.id
_entity.type
_entity.pdbx_description
1 polymer ?
#
loop_
_entity_poly.entity_id
_entity_poly.type
_entity_poly.pdbx_seq_one_letter_code
_entity_poly.pdbx_strand_id
1 'polypeptide(L)'
;MAVRLILSVVVGLALSLSPAAYAMKQLELKSHSHIAAIDFPLSGKEKAWLAAQPTLTVGTWLPERTPIVYDGDEKSYQGINADYLALMAHSLGLKVIIRQYDTEQQALTALADRQVDTLLTQVAHRDALAPGLDQSAPLLKTWPTLVTSLKSPLPPLTTDRRVTLACTRDCAFFDIIQQAFPNAKITLYDSDYQALASVVSGENQYFIGNNITTGHCISKYFSQSLVIAHYFRQQEQHNRFVTRDDRPELHQLLDRFIHA
;
A
#
# COMPACT_ATOMS: atom_id res chain seq x y z
N MET A 1 -25.88 -21.35 -72.50
CA MET A 1 -24.77 -20.71 -71.81
C MET A 1 -25.25 -20.19 -70.48
N ALA A 2 -25.00 -20.90 -69.40
CA ALA A 2 -25.47 -20.51 -68.01
C ALA A 2 -24.25 -20.06 -67.23
N VAL A 3 -24.25 -18.78 -66.81
CA VAL A 3 -23.22 -18.18 -65.95
C VAL A 3 -23.61 -18.46 -64.52
N ARG A 4 -22.84 -19.26 -63.79
CA ARG A 4 -22.97 -19.52 -62.36
C ARG A 4 -22.28 -18.38 -61.60
N LEU A 5 -23.08 -17.62 -60.86
CA LEU A 5 -22.61 -16.63 -59.89
C LEU A 5 -22.19 -17.36 -58.61
N ILE A 6 -20.91 -17.36 -58.26
CA ILE A 6 -20.41 -17.89 -56.99
C ILE A 6 -20.42 -16.73 -55.97
N LEU A 7 -21.31 -16.85 -54.99
CA LEU A 7 -21.41 -15.90 -53.83
C LEU A 7 -20.46 -16.38 -52.75
N SER A 8 -19.32 -15.72 -52.59
CA SER A 8 -18.35 -15.99 -51.52
C SER A 8 -18.82 -15.27 -50.22
N VAL A 9 -19.26 -16.04 -49.27
CA VAL A 9 -19.57 -15.57 -47.91
C VAL A 9 -18.25 -15.48 -47.14
N VAL A 10 -17.80 -14.26 -46.88
CA VAL A 10 -16.68 -13.99 -45.98
C VAL A 10 -17.28 -13.93 -44.55
N VAL A 11 -17.12 -15.00 -43.79
CA VAL A 11 -17.42 -15.02 -42.33
C VAL A 11 -16.27 -14.31 -41.61
N GLY A 12 -16.49 -13.07 -41.25
CA GLY A 12 -15.59 -12.29 -40.41
C GLY A 12 -15.63 -12.84 -38.96
N LEU A 13 -14.57 -13.55 -38.59
CA LEU A 13 -14.34 -13.97 -37.21
C LEU A 13 -13.96 -12.73 -36.37
N ALA A 14 -14.95 -12.09 -35.75
CA ALA A 14 -14.70 -11.06 -34.73
C ALA A 14 -14.09 -11.74 -33.50
N LEU A 15 -12.76 -11.71 -33.40
CA LEU A 15 -12.03 -11.99 -32.16
C LEU A 15 -12.43 -10.93 -31.14
N SER A 16 -13.40 -11.25 -30.28
CA SER A 16 -13.68 -10.50 -29.07
C SER A 16 -12.44 -10.61 -28.19
N LEU A 17 -11.60 -9.58 -28.19
CA LEU A 17 -10.60 -9.33 -27.15
C LEU A 17 -11.36 -9.12 -25.85
N SER A 18 -11.63 -10.20 -25.12
CA SER A 18 -12.04 -10.12 -23.72
C SER A 18 -10.92 -9.40 -22.99
N PRO A 19 -11.20 -8.30 -22.26
CA PRO A 19 -10.20 -7.72 -21.39
C PRO A 19 -9.73 -8.81 -20.44
N ALA A 20 -8.42 -8.99 -20.32
CA ALA A 20 -7.84 -9.95 -19.39
C ALA A 20 -8.46 -9.72 -18.01
N ALA A 21 -9.31 -10.63 -17.58
CA ALA A 21 -9.85 -10.64 -16.24
C ALA A 21 -8.65 -10.93 -15.33
N TYR A 22 -8.05 -9.90 -14.76
CA TYR A 22 -7.06 -10.04 -13.72
C TYR A 22 -7.66 -10.89 -12.61
N ALA A 23 -6.89 -11.84 -12.10
CA ALA A 23 -7.31 -12.70 -11.00
C ALA A 23 -7.47 -11.82 -9.75
N MET A 24 -8.69 -11.30 -9.56
CA MET A 24 -9.06 -10.46 -8.44
C MET A 24 -9.54 -11.37 -7.31
N LYS A 25 -8.91 -11.28 -6.15
CA LYS A 25 -9.31 -12.00 -4.94
C LYS A 25 -10.09 -11.06 -4.03
N GLN A 26 -11.24 -11.52 -3.55
CA GLN A 26 -11.96 -10.80 -2.51
C GLN A 26 -11.52 -11.30 -1.15
N LEU A 27 -11.19 -10.36 -0.24
CA LEU A 27 -10.78 -10.64 1.12
C LEU A 27 -11.87 -10.21 2.10
N GLU A 28 -11.94 -10.91 3.24
CA GLU A 28 -12.76 -10.53 4.38
C GLU A 28 -12.03 -9.47 5.21
N LEU A 29 -12.69 -8.36 5.55
CA LEU A 29 -12.15 -7.36 6.46
C LEU A 29 -12.18 -7.90 7.88
N LYS A 30 -11.00 -8.10 8.50
CA LYS A 30 -10.86 -8.52 9.90
C LYS A 30 -10.09 -7.45 10.69
N SER A 31 -10.77 -6.82 11.64
CA SER A 31 -10.16 -5.90 12.61
C SER A 31 -9.82 -6.62 13.90
N HIS A 32 -8.69 -6.23 14.47
CA HIS A 32 -8.29 -6.60 15.84
C HIS A 32 -8.53 -5.46 16.83
N SER A 33 -9.02 -4.32 16.36
CA SER A 33 -9.35 -3.17 17.19
C SER A 33 -10.66 -3.41 17.95
N HIS A 34 -10.65 -3.06 19.25
CA HIS A 34 -11.83 -3.04 20.11
C HIS A 34 -12.35 -1.60 20.34
N ILE A 35 -11.95 -0.66 19.47
CA ILE A 35 -12.38 0.72 19.57
C ILE A 35 -13.87 0.81 19.22
N ALA A 36 -14.64 1.45 20.08
CA ALA A 36 -16.06 1.72 19.82
C ALA A 36 -16.21 2.67 18.63
N ALA A 37 -17.38 2.59 17.95
CA ALA A 37 -17.70 3.55 16.90
C ALA A 37 -17.54 4.99 17.40
N ILE A 38 -16.99 5.84 16.54
CA ILE A 38 -16.87 7.27 16.82
C ILE A 38 -18.23 7.91 16.52
N ASP A 39 -18.68 8.78 17.41
CA ASP A 39 -19.84 9.65 17.12
C ASP A 39 -19.43 10.68 16.09
N PHE A 40 -19.72 10.37 14.83
CA PHE A 40 -19.32 11.15 13.68
C PHE A 40 -20.53 11.96 13.16
N PRO A 41 -20.56 13.30 13.38
CA PRO A 41 -21.69 14.12 13.00
C PRO A 41 -21.79 14.24 11.47
N LEU A 42 -22.84 13.64 10.89
CA LEU A 42 -23.13 13.66 9.47
C LEU A 42 -24.12 14.76 9.10
N SER A 43 -23.81 15.53 8.07
CA SER A 43 -24.75 16.45 7.43
C SER A 43 -25.87 15.69 6.70
N GLY A 44 -26.97 16.39 6.38
CA GLY A 44 -28.07 15.80 5.62
C GLY A 44 -27.64 15.27 4.23
N LYS A 45 -26.68 15.94 3.57
CA LYS A 45 -26.12 15.50 2.27
C LYS A 45 -25.32 14.22 2.42
N GLU A 46 -24.46 14.12 3.43
CA GLU A 46 -23.66 12.93 3.70
C GLU A 46 -24.52 11.73 4.06
N LYS A 47 -25.57 11.92 4.88
CA LYS A 47 -26.56 10.87 5.19
C LYS A 47 -27.25 10.36 3.93
N ALA A 48 -27.68 11.25 3.05
CA ALA A 48 -28.32 10.88 1.79
C ALA A 48 -27.34 10.14 0.86
N TRP A 49 -26.08 10.60 0.79
CA TRP A 49 -25.04 9.94 0.00
C TRP A 49 -24.71 8.54 0.52
N LEU A 50 -24.53 8.37 1.84
CA LEU A 50 -24.28 7.07 2.47
C LEU A 50 -25.48 6.11 2.27
N ALA A 51 -26.70 6.62 2.34
CA ALA A 51 -27.90 5.79 2.09
C ALA A 51 -27.98 5.31 0.63
N ALA A 52 -27.52 6.13 -0.32
CA ALA A 52 -27.46 5.77 -1.74
C ALA A 52 -26.28 4.82 -2.06
N GLN A 53 -25.21 4.85 -1.26
CA GLN A 53 -23.98 4.08 -1.45
C GLN A 53 -23.53 3.40 -0.14
N PRO A 54 -24.25 2.37 0.31
CA PRO A 54 -23.97 1.73 1.59
C PRO A 54 -22.72 0.83 1.57
N THR A 55 -22.06 0.69 0.41
CA THR A 55 -20.90 -0.17 0.24
C THR A 55 -19.71 0.63 -0.25
N LEU A 56 -18.55 0.43 0.39
CA LEU A 56 -17.26 0.97 0.00
C LEU A 56 -16.36 -0.18 -0.46
N THR A 57 -15.93 -0.15 -1.72
CA THR A 57 -15.00 -1.13 -2.27
C THR A 57 -13.59 -0.58 -2.20
N VAL A 58 -12.70 -1.27 -1.47
CA VAL A 58 -11.30 -0.88 -1.24
C VAL A 58 -10.39 -1.82 -1.99
N GLY A 59 -9.48 -1.28 -2.80
CA GLY A 59 -8.43 -2.04 -3.46
C GLY A 59 -7.19 -2.17 -2.58
N THR A 60 -6.52 -3.32 -2.66
CA THR A 60 -5.22 -3.61 -2.06
C THR A 60 -4.39 -4.46 -3.00
N TRP A 61 -3.09 -4.65 -2.70
CA TRP A 61 -2.18 -5.45 -3.54
C TRP A 61 -1.06 -6.10 -2.73
N LEU A 62 -0.32 -7.01 -3.36
CA LEU A 62 0.86 -7.65 -2.82
C LEU A 62 2.14 -6.83 -3.17
N PRO A 63 3.24 -6.95 -2.39
CA PRO A 63 3.40 -7.78 -1.21
C PRO A 63 2.76 -7.17 0.06
N GLU A 64 2.55 -8.03 1.05
CA GLU A 64 2.09 -7.61 2.37
C GLU A 64 3.13 -6.78 3.11
N ARG A 65 2.65 -5.84 3.94
CA ARG A 65 3.49 -4.94 4.76
C ARG A 65 3.08 -5.00 6.23
N THR A 66 3.32 -6.14 6.85
CA THR A 66 2.99 -6.35 8.27
C THR A 66 3.72 -5.36 9.18
N PRO A 67 3.05 -4.68 10.14
CA PRO A 67 1.66 -4.82 10.57
C PRO A 67 0.67 -3.87 9.87
N ILE A 68 1.08 -3.14 8.84
CA ILE A 68 0.22 -2.14 8.17
C ILE A 68 -0.91 -2.83 7.43
N VAL A 69 -0.55 -3.84 6.61
CA VAL A 69 -1.48 -4.70 5.90
C VAL A 69 -0.91 -6.11 5.77
N TYR A 70 -1.73 -7.12 6.03
CA TYR A 70 -1.36 -8.51 5.83
C TYR A 70 -2.61 -9.40 5.67
N ASP A 71 -2.41 -10.59 5.10
CA ASP A 71 -3.41 -11.63 4.94
C ASP A 71 -2.98 -12.84 5.79
N GLY A 72 -3.53 -12.95 7.00
CA GLY A 72 -3.09 -13.97 7.95
C GLY A 72 -3.50 -15.41 7.60
N ASP A 73 -4.48 -15.59 6.70
CA ASP A 73 -5.08 -16.87 6.32
C ASP A 73 -5.39 -16.97 4.81
N GLU A 74 -4.76 -16.15 4.00
CA GLU A 74 -4.97 -15.98 2.55
C GLU A 74 -6.43 -15.64 2.16
N LYS A 75 -7.25 -15.18 3.11
CA LYS A 75 -8.66 -14.86 2.90
C LYS A 75 -9.09 -13.57 3.56
N SER A 76 -8.24 -12.98 4.39
CA SER A 76 -8.60 -11.81 5.19
C SER A 76 -7.63 -10.65 5.01
N TYR A 77 -8.17 -9.46 5.04
CA TYR A 77 -7.44 -8.19 5.09
C TYR A 77 -7.33 -7.74 6.55
N GLN A 78 -6.10 -7.70 7.07
CA GLN A 78 -5.80 -7.45 8.47
C GLN A 78 -4.73 -6.35 8.61
N GLY A 79 -4.50 -5.89 9.86
CA GLY A 79 -3.49 -4.91 10.19
C GLY A 79 -4.05 -3.52 10.47
N ILE A 80 -3.17 -2.54 10.62
CA ILE A 80 -3.51 -1.15 10.96
C ILE A 80 -4.54 -0.57 9.98
N ASN A 81 -4.36 -0.81 8.69
CA ASN A 81 -5.30 -0.34 7.67
C ASN A 81 -6.69 -0.98 7.83
N ALA A 82 -6.75 -2.26 8.18
CA ALA A 82 -8.00 -2.96 8.41
C ALA A 82 -8.74 -2.43 9.64
N ASP A 83 -8.00 -2.12 10.71
CA ASP A 83 -8.57 -1.55 11.93
C ASP A 83 -9.21 -0.18 11.66
N TYR A 84 -8.53 0.70 10.91
CA TYR A 84 -9.10 1.99 10.50
C TYR A 84 -10.33 1.84 9.60
N LEU A 85 -10.28 0.94 8.61
CA LEU A 85 -11.42 0.69 7.72
C LEU A 85 -12.61 0.13 8.48
N ALA A 86 -12.40 -0.77 9.43
CA ALA A 86 -13.46 -1.32 10.26
C ALA A 86 -14.09 -0.28 11.18
N LEU A 87 -13.27 0.57 11.82
CA LEU A 87 -13.73 1.69 12.63
C LEU A 87 -14.58 2.67 11.81
N MET A 88 -14.10 3.03 10.63
CA MET A 88 -14.81 3.90 9.70
C MET A 88 -16.13 3.26 9.24
N ALA A 89 -16.09 2.01 8.83
CA ALA A 89 -17.27 1.29 8.38
C ALA A 89 -18.35 1.22 9.48
N HIS A 90 -17.94 0.92 10.71
CA HIS A 90 -18.85 0.88 11.85
C HIS A 90 -19.43 2.26 12.18
N SER A 91 -18.59 3.30 12.20
CA SER A 91 -19.02 4.67 12.55
C SER A 91 -19.94 5.29 11.49
N LEU A 92 -19.76 4.93 10.21
CA LEU A 92 -20.51 5.49 9.09
C LEU A 92 -21.65 4.58 8.60
N GLY A 93 -21.79 3.36 9.16
CA GLY A 93 -22.79 2.39 8.71
C GLY A 93 -22.51 1.83 7.31
N LEU A 94 -21.23 1.76 6.90
CA LEU A 94 -20.82 1.24 5.59
C LEU A 94 -20.50 -0.25 5.63
N LYS A 95 -20.78 -0.95 4.53
CA LYS A 95 -20.22 -2.27 4.25
C LYS A 95 -18.94 -2.12 3.46
N VAL A 96 -17.81 -2.65 3.94
CA VAL A 96 -16.54 -2.67 3.22
C VAL A 96 -16.35 -3.96 2.46
N ILE A 97 -15.92 -3.86 1.21
CA ILE A 97 -15.50 -4.98 0.35
C ILE A 97 -14.04 -4.74 -0.02
N ILE A 98 -13.17 -5.72 0.26
CA ILE A 98 -11.75 -5.65 -0.08
C ILE A 98 -11.49 -6.46 -1.36
N ARG A 99 -10.82 -5.83 -2.32
CA ARG A 99 -10.36 -6.45 -3.57
C ARG A 99 -8.85 -6.42 -3.65
N GLN A 100 -8.22 -7.60 -3.69
CA GLN A 100 -6.76 -7.73 -3.80
C GLN A 100 -6.35 -7.93 -5.26
N TYR A 101 -5.31 -7.23 -5.64
CA TYR A 101 -4.63 -7.30 -6.95
C TYR A 101 -3.19 -7.77 -6.76
N ASP A 102 -2.55 -8.22 -7.84
CA ASP A 102 -1.17 -8.70 -7.77
C ASP A 102 -0.17 -7.54 -7.64
N THR A 103 -0.51 -6.35 -8.16
CA THR A 103 0.38 -5.19 -8.17
C THR A 103 -0.35 -3.88 -7.85
N GLU A 104 0.39 -2.89 -7.36
CA GLU A 104 -0.11 -1.53 -7.15
C GLU A 104 -0.69 -0.92 -8.42
N GLN A 105 -0.01 -1.11 -9.55
CA GLN A 105 -0.46 -0.58 -10.83
C GLN A 105 -1.82 -1.14 -11.26
N GLN A 106 -2.07 -2.43 -11.01
CA GLN A 106 -3.39 -3.03 -11.27
C GLN A 106 -4.46 -2.43 -10.36
N ALA A 107 -4.16 -2.21 -9.07
CA ALA A 107 -5.08 -1.58 -8.13
C ALA A 107 -5.40 -0.12 -8.53
N LEU A 108 -4.40 0.65 -8.96
CA LEU A 108 -4.58 2.03 -9.47
C LEU A 108 -5.42 2.05 -10.75
N THR A 109 -5.19 1.11 -11.67
CA THR A 109 -6.01 0.95 -12.87
C THR A 109 -7.46 0.62 -12.50
N ALA A 110 -7.67 -0.29 -11.56
CA ALA A 110 -9.01 -0.65 -11.09
C ALA A 110 -9.74 0.54 -10.42
N LEU A 111 -9.02 1.44 -9.74
CA LEU A 111 -9.58 2.68 -9.21
C LEU A 111 -9.99 3.63 -10.34
N ALA A 112 -9.15 3.84 -11.34
CA ALA A 112 -9.45 4.67 -12.50
C ALA A 112 -10.65 4.12 -13.28
N ASP A 113 -10.73 2.79 -13.45
CA ASP A 113 -11.80 2.07 -14.16
C ASP A 113 -13.08 1.90 -13.31
N ARG A 114 -13.16 2.52 -12.13
CA ARG A 114 -14.34 2.47 -11.24
C ARG A 114 -14.69 1.07 -10.70
N GLN A 115 -13.73 0.16 -10.69
CA GLN A 115 -13.89 -1.18 -10.13
C GLN A 115 -13.77 -1.17 -8.60
N VAL A 116 -13.00 -0.22 -8.06
CA VAL A 116 -12.92 0.07 -6.62
C VAL A 116 -13.18 1.56 -6.38
N ASP A 117 -13.59 1.91 -5.17
CA ASP A 117 -13.90 3.29 -4.77
C ASP A 117 -12.68 4.03 -4.24
N THR A 118 -11.79 3.31 -3.57
CA THR A 118 -10.60 3.86 -2.94
C THR A 118 -9.49 2.82 -2.80
N LEU A 119 -8.25 3.31 -2.68
CA LEU A 119 -7.09 2.54 -2.23
C LEU A 119 -6.58 3.16 -0.94
N LEU A 120 -5.95 2.34 -0.08
CA LEU A 120 -5.21 2.84 1.07
C LEU A 120 -3.73 2.50 0.86
N THR A 121 -2.94 3.49 0.50
CA THR A 121 -1.56 3.33 0.04
C THR A 121 -0.62 4.40 0.59
N GLN A 122 0.66 4.10 0.49
CA GLN A 122 1.73 5.03 0.80
C GLN A 122 2.05 5.88 -0.43
N VAL A 123 1.63 7.14 -0.40
CA VAL A 123 1.92 8.11 -1.45
C VAL A 123 3.05 9.02 -0.98
N ALA A 124 4.15 9.04 -1.74
CA ALA A 124 5.30 9.90 -1.41
C ALA A 124 4.97 11.38 -1.62
N HIS A 125 4.39 11.73 -2.78
CA HIS A 125 4.01 13.10 -3.13
C HIS A 125 2.71 13.10 -3.95
N ARG A 126 1.93 14.19 -3.83
CA ARG A 126 0.68 14.36 -4.58
C ARG A 126 0.88 14.29 -6.10
N ASP A 127 1.98 14.84 -6.57
CA ASP A 127 2.34 14.86 -8.00
C ASP A 127 2.69 13.48 -8.58
N ALA A 128 2.79 12.45 -7.74
CA ALA A 128 3.02 11.06 -8.17
C ALA A 128 1.72 10.34 -8.59
N LEU A 129 0.55 10.94 -8.33
CA LEU A 129 -0.72 10.37 -8.74
C LEU A 129 -1.05 10.68 -10.20
N ALA A 130 -1.68 9.72 -10.87
CA ALA A 130 -2.21 9.95 -12.22
C ALA A 130 -3.30 11.03 -12.20
N PRO A 131 -3.48 11.79 -13.31
CA PRO A 131 -4.59 12.71 -13.47
C PRO A 131 -5.95 12.03 -13.19
N GLY A 132 -6.85 12.74 -12.54
CA GLY A 132 -8.16 12.20 -12.16
C GLY A 132 -8.21 11.47 -10.82
N LEU A 133 -7.07 11.43 -10.09
CA LEU A 133 -6.99 10.88 -8.74
C LEU A 133 -6.66 11.98 -7.72
N ASP A 134 -7.19 11.83 -6.52
CA ASP A 134 -6.93 12.71 -5.38
C ASP A 134 -6.58 11.88 -4.13
N GLN A 135 -5.94 12.50 -3.14
CA GLN A 135 -5.50 11.84 -1.91
C GLN A 135 -6.03 12.56 -0.68
N SER A 136 -6.42 11.79 0.33
CA SER A 136 -6.88 12.29 1.61
C SER A 136 -5.76 12.94 2.45
N ALA A 137 -6.12 13.54 3.56
CA ALA A 137 -5.22 13.79 4.68
C ALA A 137 -4.48 12.50 5.08
N PRO A 138 -3.29 12.60 5.72
CA PRO A 138 -2.53 11.42 6.12
C PRO A 138 -3.22 10.67 7.26
N LEU A 139 -3.49 9.38 7.02
CA LEU A 139 -3.99 8.46 8.04
C LEU A 139 -2.87 7.97 8.96
N LEU A 140 -1.71 7.67 8.37
CA LEU A 140 -0.56 7.13 9.09
C LEU A 140 0.71 7.79 8.55
N LYS A 141 1.58 8.23 9.46
CA LYS A 141 2.88 8.81 9.15
C LYS A 141 3.97 7.82 9.45
N THR A 142 4.90 7.68 8.52
CA THR A 142 6.03 6.77 8.65
C THR A 142 7.32 7.43 8.20
N TRP A 143 8.46 6.86 8.60
CA TRP A 143 9.78 7.36 8.24
C TRP A 143 10.68 6.22 7.80
N PRO A 144 11.56 6.43 6.83
CA PRO A 144 12.65 5.53 6.55
C PRO A 144 13.55 5.38 7.78
N THR A 145 14.03 4.18 8.03
CA THR A 145 14.94 3.86 9.13
C THR A 145 16.15 3.11 8.64
N LEU A 146 17.30 3.41 9.23
CA LEU A 146 18.53 2.65 9.05
C LEU A 146 18.72 1.71 10.23
N VAL A 147 18.91 0.43 9.94
CA VAL A 147 19.11 -0.63 10.93
C VAL A 147 20.52 -1.17 10.83
N THR A 148 21.10 -1.48 11.97
CA THR A 148 22.41 -2.14 12.08
C THR A 148 22.41 -3.20 13.18
N SER A 149 23.46 -4.03 13.22
CA SER A 149 23.68 -4.97 14.31
C SER A 149 24.00 -4.23 15.61
N LEU A 150 23.46 -4.71 16.74
CA LEU A 150 23.82 -4.23 18.08
C LEU A 150 25.33 -4.31 18.38
N LYS A 151 26.06 -5.18 17.66
CA LYS A 151 27.51 -5.35 17.81
C LYS A 151 28.32 -4.39 16.94
N SER A 152 27.67 -3.67 16.02
CA SER A 152 28.34 -2.74 15.10
C SER A 152 28.29 -1.31 15.64
N PRO A 153 29.33 -0.50 15.42
CA PRO A 153 29.26 0.92 15.74
C PRO A 153 28.17 1.60 14.88
N LEU A 154 27.56 2.64 15.44
CA LEU A 154 26.60 3.46 14.68
C LEU A 154 27.30 4.05 13.43
N PRO A 155 26.67 3.94 12.25
CA PRO A 155 27.27 4.48 11.04
C PRO A 155 27.28 6.01 11.06
N PRO A 156 28.28 6.66 10.49
CA PRO A 156 28.14 8.06 10.10
C PRO A 156 27.04 8.15 9.03
N LEU A 157 26.14 9.12 9.17
CA LEU A 157 24.95 9.29 8.28
C LEU A 157 25.29 9.74 6.85
N THR A 158 26.51 10.15 6.64
CA THR A 158 27.03 10.48 5.31
C THR A 158 28.43 9.89 5.21
N THR A 159 28.65 9.00 4.27
CA THR A 159 29.95 8.41 4.08
C THR A 159 30.19 8.02 2.62
N ASP A 160 31.38 8.38 2.13
CA ASP A 160 31.89 7.92 0.83
C ASP A 160 32.45 6.49 0.91
N ARG A 161 32.43 5.88 2.09
CA ARG A 161 32.89 4.51 2.24
C ARG A 161 31.93 3.56 1.52
N ARG A 162 32.49 2.53 0.92
CA ARG A 162 31.72 1.44 0.35
C ARG A 162 31.08 0.64 1.48
N VAL A 163 29.75 0.67 1.57
CA VAL A 163 28.94 -0.10 2.53
C VAL A 163 28.07 -1.11 1.79
N THR A 164 27.67 -2.19 2.47
CA THR A 164 26.65 -3.11 1.97
C THR A 164 25.31 -2.83 2.67
N LEU A 165 24.26 -2.69 1.88
CA LEU A 165 22.95 -2.28 2.36
C LEU A 165 21.87 -3.20 1.80
N ALA A 166 21.02 -3.70 2.68
CA ALA A 166 19.84 -4.48 2.34
C ALA A 166 18.61 -3.59 2.20
N CYS A 167 17.75 -3.87 1.24
CA CYS A 167 16.42 -3.29 1.09
C CYS A 167 15.45 -4.36 0.54
N THR A 168 14.15 -4.11 0.58
CA THR A 168 13.17 -4.95 -0.11
C THR A 168 13.14 -4.64 -1.62
N ARG A 169 12.60 -5.55 -2.46
CA ARG A 169 12.54 -5.35 -3.93
C ARG A 169 11.74 -4.12 -4.33
N ASP A 170 10.75 -3.75 -3.54
CA ASP A 170 9.95 -2.53 -3.69
C ASP A 170 10.55 -1.32 -2.95
N CYS A 171 11.87 -1.29 -2.82
CA CYS A 171 12.60 -0.26 -2.09
C CYS A 171 12.24 1.16 -2.55
N ALA A 172 11.46 1.86 -1.77
CA ALA A 172 11.07 3.26 -2.01
C ALA A 172 12.13 4.27 -1.53
N PHE A 173 13.35 3.81 -1.16
CA PHE A 173 14.34 4.62 -0.43
C PHE A 173 15.64 4.84 -1.21
N PHE A 174 15.67 4.55 -2.50
CA PHE A 174 16.89 4.67 -3.31
C PHE A 174 17.52 6.07 -3.27
N ASP A 175 16.70 7.13 -3.32
CA ASP A 175 17.20 8.51 -3.27
C ASP A 175 17.87 8.81 -1.92
N ILE A 176 17.29 8.31 -0.83
CA ILE A 176 17.83 8.46 0.52
C ILE A 176 19.16 7.71 0.64
N ILE A 177 19.20 6.47 0.12
CA ILE A 177 20.41 5.65 0.10
C ILE A 177 21.50 6.36 -0.69
N GLN A 178 21.19 6.87 -1.87
CA GLN A 178 22.16 7.53 -2.74
C GLN A 178 22.72 8.81 -2.13
N GLN A 179 21.87 9.56 -1.41
CA GLN A 179 22.27 10.75 -0.68
C GLN A 179 23.16 10.44 0.53
N ALA A 180 22.78 9.44 1.33
CA ALA A 180 23.50 9.10 2.57
C ALA A 180 24.71 8.19 2.32
N PHE A 181 24.64 7.32 1.32
CA PHE A 181 25.64 6.29 1.02
C PHE A 181 25.86 6.15 -0.49
N PRO A 182 26.48 7.14 -1.16
CA PRO A 182 26.58 7.17 -2.63
C PRO A 182 27.33 5.96 -3.22
N ASN A 183 28.20 5.31 -2.45
CA ASN A 183 28.97 4.13 -2.86
C ASN A 183 28.43 2.82 -2.28
N ALA A 184 27.17 2.79 -1.82
CA ALA A 184 26.58 1.59 -1.26
C ALA A 184 26.38 0.50 -2.33
N LYS A 185 26.73 -0.75 -1.95
CA LYS A 185 26.28 -1.93 -2.69
C LYS A 185 24.93 -2.37 -2.10
N ILE A 186 23.87 -2.24 -2.88
CA ILE A 186 22.50 -2.58 -2.45
C ILE A 186 22.19 -4.02 -2.85
N THR A 187 21.65 -4.80 -1.89
CA THR A 187 21.09 -6.13 -2.13
C THR A 187 19.59 -6.09 -1.84
N LEU A 188 18.77 -6.59 -2.77
CA LEU A 188 17.32 -6.58 -2.68
C LEU A 188 16.79 -7.94 -2.23
N TYR A 189 15.86 -7.93 -1.27
CA TYR A 189 15.24 -9.13 -0.68
C TYR A 189 13.72 -9.10 -0.88
N ASP A 190 13.09 -10.26 -0.76
CA ASP A 190 11.64 -10.40 -0.96
C ASP A 190 10.81 -9.93 0.26
N SER A 191 11.47 -9.79 1.44
CA SER A 191 10.80 -9.35 2.68
C SER A 191 11.75 -8.64 3.63
N ASP A 192 11.18 -7.82 4.54
CA ASP A 192 11.91 -7.18 5.64
C ASP A 192 12.64 -8.23 6.50
N TYR A 193 12.00 -9.39 6.73
CA TYR A 193 12.61 -10.46 7.52
C TYR A 193 13.94 -10.96 6.90
N GLN A 194 13.93 -11.26 5.59
CA GLN A 194 15.14 -11.74 4.89
C GLN A 194 16.22 -10.65 4.85
N ALA A 195 15.83 -9.41 4.57
CA ALA A 195 16.75 -8.28 4.55
C ALA A 195 17.39 -8.03 5.93
N LEU A 196 16.61 -8.07 7.01
CA LEU A 196 17.11 -7.93 8.39
C LEU A 196 17.96 -9.14 8.81
N ALA A 197 17.59 -10.36 8.41
CA ALA A 197 18.39 -11.56 8.65
C ALA A 197 19.79 -11.46 8.02
N SER A 198 19.91 -10.83 6.84
CA SER A 198 21.21 -10.60 6.19
C SER A 198 22.12 -9.65 6.98
N VAL A 199 21.54 -8.73 7.76
CA VAL A 199 22.31 -7.86 8.67
C VAL A 199 22.77 -8.65 9.90
N VAL A 200 21.93 -9.55 10.42
CA VAL A 200 22.31 -10.45 11.54
C VAL A 200 23.46 -11.37 11.15
N SER A 201 23.41 -11.93 9.93
CA SER A 201 24.47 -12.83 9.41
C SER A 201 25.76 -12.09 9.05
N GLY A 202 25.74 -10.75 8.93
CA GLY A 202 26.88 -9.94 8.49
C GLY A 202 27.08 -9.89 6.97
N GLU A 203 26.15 -10.43 6.19
CA GLU A 203 26.15 -10.31 4.72
C GLU A 203 25.98 -8.85 4.30
N ASN A 204 25.08 -8.13 4.97
CA ASN A 204 24.91 -6.70 4.83
C ASN A 204 25.23 -5.97 6.15
N GLN A 205 25.80 -4.78 6.05
CA GLN A 205 26.11 -3.94 7.21
C GLN A 205 24.87 -3.24 7.75
N TYR A 206 23.98 -2.84 6.82
CA TYR A 206 22.79 -2.06 7.13
C TYR A 206 21.57 -2.57 6.37
N PHE A 207 20.40 -2.26 6.93
CA PHE A 207 19.12 -2.38 6.24
C PHE A 207 18.42 -1.01 6.28
N ILE A 208 17.75 -0.63 5.19
CA ILE A 208 16.84 0.50 5.17
C ILE A 208 15.41 0.03 4.90
N GLY A 209 14.47 0.50 5.71
CA GLY A 209 13.07 0.14 5.62
C GLY A 209 12.16 1.16 6.30
N ASN A 210 10.86 0.89 6.28
CA ASN A 210 9.85 1.68 6.95
C ASN A 210 9.89 1.46 8.48
N ASN A 211 9.79 2.51 9.29
CA ASN A 211 9.92 2.41 10.76
C ASN A 211 8.90 1.46 11.41
N ILE A 212 7.68 1.37 10.88
CA ILE A 212 6.61 0.53 11.46
C ILE A 212 6.87 -0.95 11.15
N THR A 213 7.06 -1.30 9.87
CA THR A 213 7.29 -2.68 9.44
C THR A 213 8.62 -3.20 9.99
N THR A 214 9.66 -2.38 9.91
CA THR A 214 10.99 -2.66 10.46
C THR A 214 10.95 -2.86 11.98
N GLY A 215 10.33 -1.93 12.70
CA GLY A 215 10.21 -2.00 14.16
C GLY A 215 9.44 -3.24 14.63
N HIS A 216 8.36 -3.58 13.93
CA HIS A 216 7.60 -4.81 14.19
C HIS A 216 8.46 -6.05 13.97
N CYS A 217 9.16 -6.14 12.84
CA CYS A 217 10.00 -7.28 12.50
C CYS A 217 11.17 -7.44 13.48
N ILE A 218 11.85 -6.35 13.86
CA ILE A 218 12.91 -6.37 14.88
C ILE A 218 12.35 -6.84 16.22
N SER A 219 11.25 -6.26 16.69
CA SER A 219 10.65 -6.62 17.98
C SER A 219 10.28 -8.09 18.05
N LYS A 220 9.76 -8.64 16.97
CA LYS A 220 9.29 -10.03 16.92
C LYS A 220 10.40 -11.06 16.77
N TYR A 221 11.44 -10.76 15.97
CA TYR A 221 12.40 -11.77 15.54
C TYR A 221 13.85 -11.44 15.86
N PHE A 222 14.23 -10.17 16.02
CA PHE A 222 15.63 -9.72 16.05
C PHE A 222 15.95 -8.77 17.21
N SER A 223 15.13 -8.72 18.26
CA SER A 223 15.23 -7.75 19.37
C SER A 223 16.57 -7.80 20.11
N GLN A 224 17.28 -8.94 20.10
CA GLN A 224 18.59 -9.09 20.74
C GLN A 224 19.77 -8.95 19.76
N SER A 225 19.52 -8.66 18.50
CA SER A 225 20.54 -8.66 17.46
C SER A 225 20.64 -7.35 16.69
N LEU A 226 19.53 -6.66 16.51
CA LEU A 226 19.43 -5.48 15.67
C LEU A 226 18.90 -4.27 16.43
N VAL A 227 19.28 -3.09 15.96
CA VAL A 227 18.80 -1.79 16.45
C VAL A 227 18.55 -0.84 15.30
N ILE A 228 17.51 0.00 15.45
CA ILE A 228 17.31 1.15 14.57
C ILE A 228 18.36 2.20 14.94
N ALA A 229 19.33 2.38 14.05
CA ALA A 229 20.43 3.31 14.24
C ALA A 229 20.03 4.76 13.93
N HIS A 230 19.11 4.95 12.98
CA HIS A 230 18.68 6.28 12.56
C HIS A 230 17.27 6.28 11.98
N TYR A 231 16.56 7.43 12.16
CA TYR A 231 15.27 7.75 11.56
C TYR A 231 15.45 8.94 10.62
N PHE A 232 15.16 8.79 9.33
CA PHE A 232 15.22 9.87 8.35
C PHE A 232 13.94 10.71 8.40
N ARG A 233 13.78 11.50 9.46
CA ARG A 233 12.53 12.21 9.77
C ARG A 233 12.16 13.30 8.76
N GLN A 234 13.11 13.80 7.96
CA GLN A 234 12.84 14.77 6.89
C GLN A 234 12.19 14.14 5.66
N GLN A 235 12.24 12.81 5.51
CA GLN A 235 11.61 12.06 4.43
C GLN A 235 10.34 11.34 4.94
N GLU A 236 9.47 12.10 5.60
CA GLU A 236 8.18 11.59 6.09
C GLU A 236 7.36 11.03 4.92
N GLN A 237 6.82 9.83 5.11
CA GLN A 237 5.94 9.17 4.17
C GLN A 237 4.54 9.05 4.79
N HIS A 238 3.52 9.10 3.95
CA HIS A 238 2.13 9.12 4.40
C HIS A 238 1.32 7.99 3.81
N ASN A 239 0.65 7.24 4.66
CA ASN A 239 -0.40 6.34 4.21
C ASN A 239 -1.71 7.14 4.09
N ARG A 240 -2.36 7.11 2.93
CA ARG A 240 -3.51 7.93 2.58
C ARG A 240 -4.55 7.13 1.84
N PHE A 241 -5.79 7.56 1.91
CA PHE A 241 -6.77 7.12 0.93
C PHE A 241 -6.51 7.83 -0.40
N VAL A 242 -6.58 7.07 -1.48
CA VAL A 242 -6.58 7.59 -2.85
C VAL A 242 -7.96 7.34 -3.44
N THR A 243 -8.59 8.37 -3.94
CA THR A 243 -9.93 8.35 -4.55
C THR A 243 -9.89 8.96 -5.94
N ARG A 244 -10.95 8.78 -6.73
CA ARG A 244 -11.13 9.57 -7.95
C ARG A 244 -11.59 10.99 -7.59
N ASP A 245 -11.18 11.97 -8.37
CA ASP A 245 -11.58 13.37 -8.23
C ASP A 245 -13.06 13.60 -8.58
N ASP A 246 -13.68 12.67 -9.34
CA ASP A 246 -15.12 12.66 -9.63
C ASP A 246 -16.00 12.18 -8.45
N ARG A 247 -15.40 11.94 -7.28
CA ARG A 247 -16.08 11.45 -6.05
C ARG A 247 -15.81 12.37 -4.85
N PRO A 248 -16.13 13.69 -4.97
CA PRO A 248 -15.78 14.67 -3.93
C PRO A 248 -16.47 14.39 -2.57
N GLU A 249 -17.67 13.79 -2.57
CA GLU A 249 -18.36 13.44 -1.32
C GLU A 249 -17.61 12.36 -0.55
N LEU A 250 -17.11 11.31 -1.25
CA LEU A 250 -16.30 10.28 -0.63
C LEU A 250 -15.01 10.86 -0.08
N HIS A 251 -14.29 11.67 -0.88
CA HIS A 251 -13.05 12.31 -0.50
C HIS A 251 -13.21 13.16 0.78
N GLN A 252 -14.21 14.06 0.82
CA GLN A 252 -14.49 14.91 1.97
C GLN A 252 -14.88 14.10 3.21
N LEU A 253 -15.63 13.01 3.04
CA LEU A 253 -16.03 12.15 4.13
C LEU A 253 -14.82 11.44 4.76
N LEU A 254 -13.91 10.93 3.92
CA LEU A 254 -12.65 10.30 4.36
C LEU A 254 -11.75 11.30 5.11
N ASP A 255 -11.57 12.50 4.57
CA ASP A 255 -10.78 13.56 5.21
C ASP A 255 -11.33 13.96 6.58
N ARG A 256 -12.62 14.16 6.68
CA ARG A 256 -13.27 14.50 7.95
C ARG A 256 -13.14 13.37 8.96
N PHE A 257 -13.26 12.12 8.52
CA PHE A 257 -13.14 10.96 9.41
C PHE A 257 -11.72 10.82 9.97
N ILE A 258 -10.67 11.12 9.17
CA ILE A 258 -9.28 11.10 9.62
C ILE A 258 -9.02 12.13 10.73
N HIS A 259 -9.77 13.23 10.75
CA HIS A 259 -9.61 14.32 11.71
C HIS A 259 -10.56 14.23 12.92
N ALA A 260 -11.44 13.24 12.98
CA ALA A 260 -12.39 13.02 14.07
C ALA A 260 -11.75 12.23 15.23
#